data_2df13a12515659070c4d542207372d66
#
_entry.id   2df13a12515659070c4d542207372d66
#
_cell.length_a   1.000
_cell.length_b   1.000
_cell.length_c   1.000
_cell.angle_alpha   90.00
_cell.angle_beta   90.00
_cell.angle_gamma   90.00
#
_symmetry.space_group_name_H-M   'P 1'
#
loop_
_entity.id
_entity.type
_entity.pdbx_description
1 polymer ?
#
loop_
_entity_poly.entity_id
_entity_poly.type
_entity_poly.pdbx_seq_one_letter_code
_entity_poly.pdbx_strand_id
1 'polypeptide(L)'
;MTEIESSVDDLLMSEEQANNLTYFAFAPINKMQHNAEPALAPTRASVGELPDVLAGRYHLERLLGAGGMGAVYRARDLLHEQFGDPDPYIALKILSEEFAESPDASALLYSEFALTRRLRHDNVLRPHTFEVDTDCQRAFITMELMRGLTLDKLLCERPLGLPWKELRDIVLPLLDALAYAHRRGVLHGDMKPSNVMLSEDGVRLFDFGLGQAEEGILPGLPHLSRERFNAWTPGYAAPELLEGQPLSASADVYGVACVIFELAGGKHPFRRLPSTQARDEHLERELQAPQHLPKHCWPALRTALAFDPAERTITADQLRDALGATSSWLQRLRLRA
;
A
#
# COMPACT_ATOMS: atom_id res chain seq x y z
N MET A 1 -17.15 -32.94 -44.41
CA MET A 1 -17.92 -33.52 -43.29
C MET A 1 -16.92 -34.03 -42.30
N THR A 2 -16.61 -33.21 -41.32
CA THR A 2 -16.19 -33.57 -39.94
C THR A 2 -16.13 -32.29 -39.17
N GLU A 3 -16.96 -32.19 -38.18
CA GLU A 3 -17.21 -31.07 -37.28
C GLU A 3 -16.00 -30.87 -36.36
N ILE A 4 -15.65 -29.61 -36.14
CA ILE A 4 -14.72 -29.19 -35.08
C ILE A 4 -15.59 -28.65 -33.95
N GLU A 5 -15.81 -29.44 -32.91
CA GLU A 5 -16.27 -28.97 -31.61
C GLU A 5 -15.15 -28.20 -30.97
N SER A 6 -15.33 -26.89 -30.80
CA SER A 6 -14.49 -26.07 -29.98
C SER A 6 -14.97 -26.15 -28.52
N SER A 7 -14.16 -26.75 -27.69
CA SER A 7 -14.29 -26.84 -26.26
C SER A 7 -14.28 -25.46 -25.60
N VAL A 8 -15.36 -25.16 -24.88
CA VAL A 8 -15.54 -23.95 -24.06
C VAL A 8 -15.14 -24.31 -22.63
N ASP A 9 -13.84 -24.59 -22.41
CA ASP A 9 -13.34 -25.00 -21.08
C ASP A 9 -12.03 -24.34 -20.68
N ASP A 10 -11.92 -23.00 -20.86
CA ASP A 10 -10.73 -22.27 -20.40
C ASP A 10 -11.06 -20.93 -19.72
N LEU A 11 -12.06 -20.89 -18.85
CA LEU A 11 -12.39 -19.71 -18.02
C LEU A 11 -12.80 -20.10 -16.59
N LEU A 12 -12.14 -21.08 -16.01
CA LEU A 12 -12.14 -21.27 -14.56
C LEU A 12 -10.79 -20.80 -14.01
N MET A 13 -10.61 -19.50 -13.89
CA MET A 13 -9.60 -18.92 -13.02
C MET A 13 -9.89 -19.38 -11.60
N SER A 14 -8.96 -20.11 -11.02
CA SER A 14 -9.08 -20.70 -9.70
C SER A 14 -9.37 -19.64 -8.62
N GLU A 15 -10.29 -19.93 -7.71
CA GLU A 15 -10.70 -19.10 -6.57
C GLU A 15 -9.53 -18.72 -5.62
N GLU A 16 -8.37 -19.32 -5.76
CA GLU A 16 -7.17 -18.98 -4.99
C GLU A 16 -6.50 -17.66 -5.42
N GLN A 17 -6.76 -17.14 -6.61
CA GLN A 17 -6.18 -15.87 -7.06
C GLN A 17 -7.00 -14.63 -6.65
N ALA A 18 -8.21 -14.81 -6.14
CA ALA A 18 -9.07 -13.72 -5.67
C ALA A 18 -8.74 -13.25 -4.23
N ASN A 19 -7.87 -13.95 -3.50
CA ASN A 19 -7.61 -13.72 -2.08
C ASN A 19 -6.53 -12.66 -1.75
N ASN A 20 -6.08 -11.86 -2.71
CA ASN A 20 -5.14 -10.75 -2.46
C ASN A 20 -5.81 -9.37 -2.28
N LEU A 21 -7.11 -9.33 -2.08
CA LEU A 21 -7.78 -8.14 -1.60
C LEU A 21 -7.53 -8.04 -0.08
N THR A 22 -7.08 -6.89 0.37
CA THR A 22 -6.86 -6.59 1.78
C THR A 22 -8.17 -6.73 2.54
N TYR A 23 -8.40 -7.88 3.17
CA TYR A 23 -9.54 -8.09 4.05
C TYR A 23 -9.26 -7.44 5.39
N PHE A 24 -9.95 -6.35 5.70
CA PHE A 24 -10.06 -5.85 7.05
C PHE A 24 -11.17 -6.61 7.76
N ALA A 25 -10.82 -7.52 8.65
CA ALA A 25 -11.78 -8.17 9.51
C ALA A 25 -12.06 -7.27 10.72
N PHE A 26 -13.27 -6.77 10.84
CA PHE A 26 -13.74 -6.14 12.08
C PHE A 26 -13.93 -7.23 13.13
N ALA A 27 -13.25 -7.11 14.28
CA ALA A 27 -13.54 -7.96 15.43
C ALA A 27 -14.89 -7.52 16.04
N PRO A 28 -15.91 -8.40 16.10
CA PRO A 28 -17.16 -8.05 16.76
C PRO A 28 -16.92 -7.88 18.25
N ILE A 29 -17.46 -6.81 18.83
CA ILE A 29 -17.51 -6.60 20.28
C ILE A 29 -18.31 -7.74 20.89
N ASN A 30 -17.62 -8.62 21.60
CA ASN A 30 -18.21 -9.79 22.25
C ASN A 30 -19.10 -9.35 23.41
N LYS A 31 -20.42 -9.25 23.17
CA LYS A 31 -21.41 -9.39 24.25
C LYS A 31 -21.72 -10.86 24.40
N MET A 32 -21.33 -11.41 25.56
CA MET A 32 -21.68 -12.76 25.99
C MET A 32 -23.16 -13.06 25.76
N GLN A 33 -23.48 -14.15 25.10
CA GLN A 33 -24.24 -15.33 25.47
C GLN A 33 -25.00 -15.96 24.28
N HIS A 34 -24.66 -17.23 24.09
CA HIS A 34 -25.48 -18.38 23.63
C HIS A 34 -26.22 -18.35 22.29
N ASN A 35 -25.77 -19.22 21.48
CA ASN A 35 -26.35 -20.30 20.65
C ASN A 35 -25.75 -20.31 19.23
N ALA A 36 -25.13 -21.45 18.92
CA ALA A 36 -24.52 -21.72 17.63
C ALA A 36 -25.59 -21.98 16.58
N GLU A 37 -25.51 -21.21 15.48
CA GLU A 37 -26.01 -21.60 14.16
C GLU A 37 -24.92 -21.37 13.12
N PRO A 38 -24.87 -22.13 12.00
CA PRO A 38 -23.72 -22.20 11.12
C PRO A 38 -23.52 -20.90 10.35
N ALA A 39 -22.26 -20.45 10.32
CA ALA A 39 -21.82 -19.25 9.62
C ALA A 39 -22.09 -19.34 8.12
N LEU A 40 -22.93 -18.46 7.61
CA LEU A 40 -23.06 -18.14 6.21
C LEU A 40 -21.78 -17.42 5.74
N ALA A 41 -21.31 -17.79 4.56
CA ALA A 41 -20.18 -17.16 3.89
C ALA A 41 -20.36 -15.64 3.77
N PRO A 42 -19.30 -14.82 3.86
CA PRO A 42 -19.42 -13.38 3.81
C PRO A 42 -19.99 -12.95 2.45
N THR A 43 -21.20 -12.44 2.48
CA THR A 43 -21.84 -11.77 1.36
C THR A 43 -20.95 -10.59 0.92
N ARG A 44 -20.70 -10.43 -0.37
CA ARG A 44 -20.09 -9.23 -0.95
C ARG A 44 -20.76 -8.00 -0.35
N ALA A 45 -19.98 -7.17 0.36
CA ALA A 45 -20.47 -5.89 0.86
C ALA A 45 -21.03 -5.12 -0.33
N SER A 46 -22.32 -4.87 -0.33
CA SER A 46 -22.97 -3.97 -1.28
C SER A 46 -22.44 -2.57 -0.96
N VAL A 47 -21.64 -2.02 -1.85
CA VAL A 47 -21.40 -0.57 -1.86
C VAL A 47 -22.78 0.04 -2.05
N GLY A 48 -23.33 0.69 -1.01
CA GLY A 48 -24.62 1.38 -1.12
C GLY A 48 -24.61 2.27 -2.36
N GLU A 49 -25.73 2.43 -3.01
CA GLU A 49 -25.85 3.21 -4.24
C GLU A 49 -25.33 4.63 -3.98
N LEU A 50 -24.07 4.87 -4.40
CA LEU A 50 -23.52 6.23 -4.42
C LEU A 50 -24.22 7.02 -5.51
N PRO A 51 -24.49 8.32 -5.29
CA PRO A 51 -25.03 9.16 -6.35
C PRO A 51 -24.03 9.24 -7.52
N ASP A 52 -24.52 9.35 -8.74
CA ASP A 52 -23.68 9.51 -9.93
C ASP A 52 -22.77 10.74 -9.85
N VAL A 53 -23.20 11.77 -9.14
CA VAL A 53 -22.46 13.03 -8.96
C VAL A 53 -22.35 13.35 -7.47
N LEU A 54 -21.12 13.45 -6.95
CA LEU A 54 -20.83 13.87 -5.59
C LEU A 54 -20.59 15.38 -5.50
N ALA A 55 -21.11 15.98 -4.44
CA ALA A 55 -21.01 17.42 -4.15
C ALA A 55 -21.41 18.32 -5.34
N GLY A 56 -22.30 17.83 -6.20
CA GLY A 56 -22.74 18.53 -7.40
C GLY A 56 -21.64 18.80 -8.44
N ARG A 57 -20.47 18.20 -8.27
CA ARG A 57 -19.25 18.51 -9.05
C ARG A 57 -18.54 17.29 -9.63
N TYR A 58 -18.47 16.19 -8.91
CA TYR A 58 -17.64 15.05 -9.28
C TYR A 58 -18.50 13.90 -9.80
N HIS A 59 -18.53 13.72 -11.13
CA HIS A 59 -19.25 12.62 -11.76
C HIS A 59 -18.41 11.33 -11.66
N LEU A 60 -18.93 10.34 -10.90
CA LEU A 60 -18.27 9.05 -10.73
C LEU A 60 -18.42 8.20 -11.99
N GLU A 61 -17.32 7.71 -12.54
CA GLU A 61 -17.36 6.95 -13.79
C GLU A 61 -17.01 5.46 -13.59
N ARG A 62 -15.89 5.18 -12.95
CA ARG A 62 -15.36 3.82 -12.85
C ARG A 62 -14.67 3.59 -11.52
N LEU A 63 -14.94 2.44 -10.91
CA LEU A 63 -14.20 1.94 -9.76
C LEU A 63 -12.77 1.61 -10.18
N LEU A 64 -11.78 2.17 -9.51
CA LEU A 64 -10.35 1.92 -9.69
C LEU A 64 -9.83 0.87 -8.73
N GLY A 65 -10.35 0.87 -7.50
CA GLY A 65 -10.00 -0.07 -6.45
C GLY A 65 -10.97 0.03 -5.28
N ALA A 66 -11.11 -1.07 -4.54
CA ALA A 66 -11.88 -1.12 -3.31
C ALA A 66 -11.08 -1.87 -2.25
N GLY A 67 -11.22 -1.44 -1.00
CA GLY A 67 -10.60 -2.04 0.17
C GLY A 67 -11.48 -1.93 1.39
N GLY A 68 -11.04 -2.44 2.52
CA GLY A 68 -11.83 -2.45 3.74
C GLY A 68 -12.26 -1.07 4.25
N MET A 69 -11.45 -0.04 4.00
CA MET A 69 -11.78 1.34 4.41
C MET A 69 -12.62 2.11 3.40
N GLY A 70 -12.71 1.67 2.15
CA GLY A 70 -13.44 2.39 1.14
C GLY A 70 -13.08 2.03 -0.29
N ALA A 71 -13.51 2.87 -1.21
CA ALA A 71 -13.35 2.68 -2.63
C ALA A 71 -12.73 3.92 -3.28
N VAL A 72 -11.94 3.71 -4.33
CA VAL A 72 -11.36 4.77 -5.15
C VAL A 72 -12.00 4.71 -6.52
N TYR A 73 -12.54 5.83 -6.96
CA TYR A 73 -13.20 5.98 -8.26
C TYR A 73 -12.38 6.91 -9.16
N ARG A 74 -12.38 6.65 -10.45
CA ARG A 74 -12.15 7.68 -11.45
C ARG A 74 -13.39 8.55 -11.48
N ALA A 75 -13.19 9.85 -11.33
CA ALA A 75 -14.25 10.82 -11.43
C ALA A 75 -13.88 11.92 -12.42
N ARG A 76 -14.90 12.53 -13.02
CA ARG A 76 -14.76 13.69 -13.88
C ARG A 76 -15.18 14.93 -13.11
N ASP A 77 -14.28 15.90 -13.04
CA ASP A 77 -14.55 17.21 -12.42
C ASP A 77 -15.34 18.07 -13.42
N LEU A 78 -16.65 18.15 -13.22
CA LEU A 78 -17.56 18.88 -14.11
C LEU A 78 -17.27 20.38 -14.17
N LEU A 79 -16.66 20.95 -13.12
CA LEU A 79 -16.24 22.33 -13.10
C LEU A 79 -15.04 22.54 -14.05
N HIS A 80 -14.02 21.71 -13.98
CA HIS A 80 -12.87 21.75 -14.86
C HIS A 80 -13.28 21.51 -16.32
N GLU A 81 -14.17 20.54 -16.56
CA GLU A 81 -14.74 20.27 -17.88
C GLU A 81 -15.45 21.51 -18.45
N GLN A 82 -16.28 22.18 -17.64
CA GLN A 82 -17.02 23.37 -18.04
C GLN A 82 -16.08 24.52 -18.46
N PHE A 83 -14.92 24.62 -17.85
CA PHE A 83 -13.90 25.62 -18.19
C PHE A 83 -12.90 25.16 -19.27
N GLY A 84 -13.15 24.00 -19.89
CA GLY A 84 -12.41 23.51 -21.05
C GLY A 84 -11.08 22.83 -20.72
N ASP A 85 -10.91 22.30 -19.49
CA ASP A 85 -9.78 21.46 -19.15
C ASP A 85 -9.75 20.22 -20.06
N PRO A 86 -8.67 19.96 -20.79
CA PRO A 86 -8.60 18.81 -21.69
C PRO A 86 -8.53 17.46 -20.96
N ASP A 87 -8.17 17.43 -19.67
CA ASP A 87 -8.08 16.22 -18.86
C ASP A 87 -8.74 16.43 -17.48
N PRO A 88 -10.08 16.60 -17.41
CA PRO A 88 -10.79 16.95 -16.19
C PRO A 88 -10.99 15.74 -15.26
N TYR A 89 -10.07 14.77 -15.29
CA TYR A 89 -10.19 13.54 -14.53
C TYR A 89 -9.35 13.56 -13.27
N ILE A 90 -9.95 13.05 -12.19
CA ILE A 90 -9.33 12.90 -10.88
C ILE A 90 -9.57 11.47 -10.35
N ALA A 91 -8.82 11.08 -9.34
CA ALA A 91 -9.16 9.98 -8.48
C ALA A 91 -9.90 10.50 -7.23
N LEU A 92 -10.94 9.79 -6.80
CA LEU A 92 -11.77 10.14 -5.67
C LEU A 92 -11.86 8.94 -4.73
N LYS A 93 -11.34 9.08 -3.50
CA LYS A 93 -11.43 8.07 -2.43
C LYS A 93 -12.59 8.40 -1.52
N ILE A 94 -13.52 7.46 -1.37
CA ILE A 94 -14.68 7.57 -0.51
C ILE A 94 -14.71 6.39 0.47
N LEU A 95 -15.17 6.62 1.69
CA LEU A 95 -15.31 5.57 2.69
C LEU A 95 -16.41 4.58 2.32
N SER A 96 -16.22 3.29 2.64
CA SER A 96 -17.29 2.30 2.53
C SER A 96 -18.48 2.66 3.45
N GLU A 97 -19.65 2.16 3.15
CA GLU A 97 -20.87 2.44 3.90
C GLU A 97 -20.74 2.00 5.36
N GLU A 98 -20.30 0.76 5.56
CA GLU A 98 -20.08 0.21 6.89
C GLU A 98 -19.09 1.03 7.72
N PHE A 99 -18.05 1.56 7.06
CA PHE A 99 -17.04 2.37 7.71
C PHE A 99 -17.53 3.79 7.96
N ALA A 100 -18.33 4.36 7.05
CA ALA A 100 -18.88 5.71 7.16
C ALA A 100 -19.84 5.87 8.33
N GLU A 101 -20.50 4.79 8.79
CA GLU A 101 -21.36 4.80 9.99
C GLU A 101 -20.54 4.94 11.29
N SER A 102 -19.23 4.72 11.27
CA SER A 102 -18.38 4.95 12.44
C SER A 102 -18.19 6.45 12.65
N PRO A 103 -18.41 6.98 13.88
CA PRO A 103 -18.20 8.40 14.20
C PRO A 103 -16.79 8.90 13.87
N ASP A 104 -15.81 8.00 13.90
CA ASP A 104 -14.41 8.32 13.71
C ASP A 104 -13.96 8.22 12.22
N ALA A 105 -14.81 7.70 11.36
CA ALA A 105 -14.45 7.37 9.98
C ALA A 105 -14.01 8.59 9.16
N SER A 106 -14.80 9.67 9.21
CA SER A 106 -14.45 10.92 8.52
C SER A 106 -13.19 11.55 9.08
N ALA A 107 -12.95 11.42 10.39
CA ALA A 107 -11.73 11.90 11.04
C ALA A 107 -10.49 11.12 10.59
N LEU A 108 -10.64 9.81 10.32
CA LEU A 108 -9.61 8.95 9.76
C LEU A 108 -9.23 9.36 8.35
N LEU A 109 -10.23 9.53 7.50
CA LEU A 109 -10.02 9.97 6.13
C LEU A 109 -9.39 11.36 6.10
N TYR A 110 -9.82 12.26 7.00
CA TYR A 110 -9.17 13.56 7.16
C TYR A 110 -7.72 13.46 7.61
N SER A 111 -7.41 12.54 8.53
CA SER A 111 -6.02 12.32 8.99
C SER A 111 -5.13 11.85 7.84
N GLU A 112 -5.58 10.90 7.02
CA GLU A 112 -4.88 10.46 5.81
C GLU A 112 -4.61 11.65 4.87
N PHE A 113 -5.64 12.46 4.60
CA PHE A 113 -5.51 13.66 3.78
C PHE A 113 -4.49 14.64 4.37
N ALA A 114 -4.60 14.93 5.67
CA ALA A 114 -3.73 15.90 6.35
C ALA A 114 -2.26 15.45 6.36
N LEU A 115 -2.00 14.16 6.55
CA LEU A 115 -0.66 13.57 6.48
C LEU A 115 -0.08 13.66 5.07
N THR A 116 -0.83 13.14 4.07
CA THR A 116 -0.37 13.09 2.68
C THR A 116 -0.18 14.49 2.10
N ARG A 117 -1.06 15.44 2.41
CA ARG A 117 -0.95 16.84 1.96
C ARG A 117 0.34 17.54 2.41
N ARG A 118 0.96 17.12 3.52
CA ARG A 118 2.25 17.66 3.99
C ARG A 118 3.42 17.18 3.17
N LEU A 119 3.26 16.08 2.45
CA LEU A 119 4.30 15.48 1.65
C LEU A 119 4.27 16.08 0.23
N ARG A 120 5.32 16.83 -0.09
CA ARG A 120 5.53 17.39 -1.44
C ARG A 120 6.77 16.74 -2.04
N HIS A 121 6.55 15.64 -2.72
CA HIS A 121 7.61 14.82 -3.31
C HIS A 121 7.11 14.21 -4.61
N ASP A 122 7.95 14.15 -5.63
CA ASP A 122 7.54 13.66 -6.95
C ASP A 122 7.14 12.19 -6.95
N ASN A 123 7.59 11.41 -5.97
CA ASN A 123 7.25 10.01 -5.82
C ASN A 123 6.20 9.74 -4.72
N VAL A 124 5.46 10.75 -4.30
CA VAL A 124 4.32 10.62 -3.38
C VAL A 124 3.07 11.15 -4.06
N LEU A 125 1.96 10.43 -3.95
CA LEU A 125 0.64 10.85 -4.45
C LEU A 125 0.27 12.23 -3.92
N ARG A 126 -0.33 13.07 -4.77
CA ARG A 126 -0.81 14.41 -4.40
C ARG A 126 -2.32 14.42 -4.15
N PRO A 127 -2.76 14.59 -2.90
CA PRO A 127 -4.16 14.87 -2.63
C PRO A 127 -4.48 16.32 -3.00
N HIS A 128 -5.70 16.56 -3.51
CA HIS A 128 -6.18 17.89 -3.87
C HIS A 128 -7.00 18.48 -2.73
N THR A 129 -8.16 17.89 -2.44
CA THR A 129 -9.10 18.40 -1.44
C THR A 129 -9.65 17.27 -0.57
N PHE A 130 -10.09 17.63 0.63
CA PHE A 130 -10.99 16.84 1.45
C PHE A 130 -12.34 17.56 1.47
N GLU A 131 -13.39 16.85 1.15
CA GLU A 131 -14.76 17.41 1.07
C GLU A 131 -15.76 16.46 1.71
N VAL A 132 -16.92 17.02 2.03
CA VAL A 132 -18.07 16.25 2.52
C VAL A 132 -19.26 16.57 1.63
N ASP A 133 -19.82 15.56 0.99
CA ASP A 133 -21.10 15.68 0.30
C ASP A 133 -22.22 15.79 1.36
N THR A 134 -22.95 16.91 1.34
CA THR A 134 -23.98 17.21 2.34
C THR A 134 -25.28 16.46 2.11
N ASP A 135 -25.52 15.99 0.89
CA ASP A 135 -26.78 15.33 0.52
C ASP A 135 -26.73 13.85 0.95
N CYS A 136 -25.62 13.18 0.68
CA CYS A 136 -25.43 11.78 1.10
C CYS A 136 -24.59 11.63 2.38
N GLN A 137 -24.12 12.72 3.00
CA GLN A 137 -23.31 12.74 4.22
C GLN A 137 -22.02 11.90 4.11
N ARG A 138 -21.37 11.94 2.92
CA ARG A 138 -20.15 11.18 2.65
C ARG A 138 -18.92 12.08 2.57
N ALA A 139 -17.92 11.77 3.38
CA ALA A 139 -16.60 12.38 3.26
C ALA A 139 -15.78 11.68 2.18
N PHE A 140 -15.03 12.46 1.41
CA PHE A 140 -14.15 11.95 0.35
C PHE A 140 -12.89 12.80 0.18
N ILE A 141 -11.87 12.20 -0.43
CA ILE A 141 -10.63 12.88 -0.84
C ILE A 141 -10.56 12.88 -2.35
N THR A 142 -10.29 14.03 -2.95
CA THR A 142 -9.90 14.12 -4.35
C THR A 142 -8.38 14.14 -4.48
N MET A 143 -7.84 13.50 -5.50
CA MET A 143 -6.40 13.37 -5.71
C MET A 143 -6.07 13.24 -7.19
N GLU A 144 -4.79 13.40 -7.53
CA GLU A 144 -4.33 13.16 -8.89
C GLU A 144 -4.71 11.77 -9.38
N LEU A 145 -5.16 11.68 -10.65
CA LEU A 145 -5.44 10.39 -11.29
C LEU A 145 -4.15 9.82 -11.85
N MET A 146 -3.61 8.81 -11.17
CA MET A 146 -2.44 8.09 -11.64
C MET A 146 -2.84 7.07 -12.71
N ARG A 147 -2.06 7.04 -13.81
CA ARG A 147 -2.19 6.05 -14.89
C ARG A 147 -1.00 5.12 -14.82
N GLY A 148 -1.23 3.83 -14.62
CA GLY A 148 -0.14 2.87 -14.47
C GLY A 148 -0.55 1.56 -13.82
N LEU A 149 0.43 0.85 -13.29
CA LEU A 149 0.30 -0.48 -12.71
C LEU A 149 0.82 -0.49 -11.29
N THR A 150 0.08 -1.05 -10.36
CA THR A 150 0.57 -1.27 -8.99
C THR A 150 1.59 -2.40 -8.95
N LEU A 151 2.52 -2.37 -7.99
CA LEU A 151 3.60 -3.36 -7.95
C LEU A 151 3.12 -4.79 -7.67
N ASP A 152 1.98 -4.99 -7.04
CA ASP A 152 1.37 -6.32 -6.89
C ASP A 152 0.94 -6.89 -8.26
N LYS A 153 0.36 -6.07 -9.14
CA LYS A 153 0.03 -6.48 -10.51
C LYS A 153 1.28 -6.71 -11.34
N LEU A 154 2.30 -5.84 -11.18
CA LEU A 154 3.59 -6.04 -11.82
C LEU A 154 4.24 -7.37 -11.41
N LEU A 155 4.15 -7.76 -10.13
CA LEU A 155 4.63 -9.05 -9.63
C LEU A 155 3.88 -10.24 -10.27
N CYS A 156 2.59 -10.10 -10.55
CA CYS A 156 1.83 -11.13 -11.31
C CYS A 156 2.35 -11.27 -12.74
N GLU A 157 2.72 -10.16 -13.40
CA GLU A 157 3.30 -10.17 -14.75
C GLU A 157 4.76 -10.64 -14.77
N ARG A 158 5.48 -10.51 -13.65
CA ARG A 158 6.91 -10.79 -13.50
C ARG A 158 7.19 -11.79 -12.36
N PRO A 159 6.69 -13.03 -12.46
CA PRO A 159 6.75 -14.02 -11.36
C PRO A 159 8.17 -14.46 -10.98
N LEU A 160 9.17 -14.16 -11.81
CA LEU A 160 10.59 -14.45 -11.53
C LEU A 160 11.34 -13.24 -10.94
N GLY A 161 10.64 -12.14 -10.68
CA GLY A 161 11.23 -10.87 -10.24
C GLY A 161 11.80 -10.03 -11.39
N LEU A 162 12.40 -8.91 -11.02
CA LEU A 162 12.89 -7.90 -11.96
C LEU A 162 14.40 -7.94 -12.07
N PRO A 163 14.97 -7.77 -13.29
CA PRO A 163 16.41 -7.53 -13.46
C PRO A 163 16.84 -6.30 -12.66
N TRP A 164 18.08 -6.30 -12.16
CA TRP A 164 18.58 -5.23 -11.28
C TRP A 164 18.38 -3.82 -11.80
N LYS A 165 18.54 -3.60 -13.09
CA LYS A 165 18.35 -2.26 -13.67
C LYS A 165 16.92 -1.77 -13.47
N GLU A 166 15.93 -2.57 -13.84
CA GLU A 166 14.50 -2.24 -13.67
C GLU A 166 14.15 -2.12 -12.20
N LEU A 167 14.61 -3.07 -11.37
CA LEU A 167 14.41 -3.04 -9.93
C LEU A 167 14.94 -1.74 -9.31
N ARG A 168 16.16 -1.34 -9.67
CA ARG A 168 16.81 -0.15 -9.16
C ARG A 168 16.03 1.12 -9.50
N ASP A 169 15.52 1.21 -10.73
CA ASP A 169 14.73 2.38 -11.20
C ASP A 169 13.39 2.51 -10.46
N ILE A 170 12.91 1.45 -9.82
CA ILE A 170 11.71 1.45 -8.96
C ILE A 170 12.08 1.72 -7.50
N VAL A 171 13.05 0.98 -6.95
CA VAL A 171 13.28 0.98 -5.50
C VAL A 171 13.99 2.23 -5.01
N LEU A 172 14.85 2.88 -5.80
CA LEU A 172 15.52 4.10 -5.35
C LEU A 172 14.53 5.27 -5.19
N PRO A 173 13.63 5.57 -6.15
CA PRO A 173 12.59 6.59 -5.97
C PRO A 173 11.61 6.24 -4.84
N LEU A 174 11.26 4.96 -4.68
CA LEU A 174 10.39 4.51 -3.58
C LEU A 174 11.02 4.78 -2.22
N LEU A 175 12.28 4.41 -2.04
CA LEU A 175 13.03 4.65 -0.79
C LEU A 175 13.26 6.14 -0.55
N ASP A 176 13.44 6.94 -1.60
CA ASP A 176 13.57 8.39 -1.48
C ASP A 176 12.27 9.02 -0.98
N ALA A 177 11.12 8.58 -1.51
CA ALA A 177 9.80 9.01 -1.04
C ALA A 177 9.56 8.63 0.42
N LEU A 178 9.88 7.39 0.82
CA LEU A 178 9.71 6.91 2.18
C LEU A 178 10.63 7.66 3.16
N ALA A 179 11.90 7.81 2.80
CA ALA A 179 12.87 8.58 3.58
C ALA A 179 12.46 10.05 3.74
N TYR A 180 11.93 10.64 2.67
CA TYR A 180 11.38 11.99 2.74
C TYR A 180 10.19 12.09 3.72
N ALA A 181 9.26 11.13 3.68
CA ALA A 181 8.15 11.08 4.62
C ALA A 181 8.66 10.99 6.07
N HIS A 182 9.60 10.08 6.34
CA HIS A 182 10.22 9.92 7.66
C HIS A 182 10.90 11.20 8.15
N ARG A 183 11.66 11.89 7.30
CA ARG A 183 12.27 13.20 7.66
C ARG A 183 11.24 14.28 7.96
N ARG A 184 10.01 14.15 7.50
CA ARG A 184 8.87 15.02 7.80
C ARG A 184 8.06 14.54 9.00
N GLY A 185 8.52 13.46 9.66
CA GLY A 185 7.84 12.83 10.78
C GLY A 185 6.50 12.18 10.38
N VAL A 186 6.39 11.74 9.14
CA VAL A 186 5.23 10.99 8.65
C VAL A 186 5.63 9.55 8.41
N LEU A 187 4.95 8.64 9.09
CA LEU A 187 5.10 7.20 8.96
C LEU A 187 4.01 6.67 8.03
N HIS A 188 4.32 5.69 7.19
CA HIS A 188 3.37 5.15 6.22
C HIS A 188 2.41 4.13 6.84
N GLY A 189 2.94 3.16 7.55
CA GLY A 189 2.19 2.15 8.31
C GLY A 189 1.66 0.95 7.56
N ASP A 190 1.59 0.97 6.21
CA ASP A 190 1.11 -0.16 5.40
C ASP A 190 1.93 -0.31 4.11
N MET A 191 3.25 -0.44 4.26
CA MET A 191 4.15 -0.65 3.12
C MET A 191 3.94 -2.03 2.50
N LYS A 192 3.39 -2.04 1.28
CA LYS A 192 3.11 -3.26 0.49
C LYS A 192 3.09 -2.96 -1.01
N PRO A 193 3.19 -3.97 -1.89
CA PRO A 193 3.23 -3.75 -3.35
C PRO A 193 2.00 -3.03 -3.91
N SER A 194 0.81 -3.27 -3.36
CA SER A 194 -0.42 -2.62 -3.83
C SER A 194 -0.53 -1.14 -3.48
N ASN A 195 0.33 -0.61 -2.58
CA ASN A 195 0.39 0.79 -2.21
C ASN A 195 1.50 1.57 -2.93
N VAL A 196 2.09 0.95 -3.95
CA VAL A 196 3.09 1.58 -4.82
C VAL A 196 2.67 1.39 -6.28
N MET A 197 2.62 2.48 -7.04
CA MET A 197 2.28 2.46 -8.46
C MET A 197 3.49 2.84 -9.32
N LEU A 198 3.68 2.10 -10.39
CA LEU A 198 4.56 2.48 -11.50
C LEU A 198 3.67 3.18 -12.52
N SER A 199 3.74 4.50 -12.57
CA SER A 199 3.01 5.36 -13.50
C SER A 199 3.90 5.81 -14.66
N GLU A 200 3.30 6.47 -15.65
CA GLU A 200 4.00 7.09 -16.76
C GLU A 200 5.02 8.15 -16.29
N ASP A 201 4.72 8.82 -15.15
CA ASP A 201 5.58 9.83 -14.52
C ASP A 201 6.57 9.24 -13.50
N GLY A 202 6.68 7.92 -13.40
CA GLY A 202 7.55 7.21 -12.48
C GLY A 202 6.82 6.56 -11.31
N VAL A 203 7.58 6.23 -10.27
CA VAL A 203 7.07 5.54 -9.07
C VAL A 203 6.29 6.51 -8.19
N ARG A 204 5.14 6.06 -7.67
CA ARG A 204 4.31 6.81 -6.72
C ARG A 204 3.97 5.94 -5.51
N LEU A 205 4.32 6.43 -4.34
CA LEU A 205 3.89 5.88 -3.04
C LEU A 205 2.57 6.54 -2.65
N PHE A 206 1.59 5.75 -2.22
CA PHE A 206 0.27 6.25 -1.86
C PHE A 206 -0.35 5.43 -0.72
N ASP A 207 -1.54 5.85 -0.25
CA ASP A 207 -2.32 5.21 0.81
C ASP A 207 -1.64 5.27 2.19
N PHE A 208 -1.52 6.49 2.72
CA PHE A 208 -1.09 6.76 4.09
C PHE A 208 -2.24 6.60 5.10
N GLY A 209 -3.27 5.80 4.76
CA GLY A 209 -4.49 5.63 5.58
C GLY A 209 -4.24 5.06 6.97
N LEU A 210 -3.18 4.26 7.13
CA LEU A 210 -2.69 3.79 8.43
C LEU A 210 -1.51 4.60 8.96
N GLY A 211 -1.12 5.62 8.21
CA GLY A 211 0.00 6.48 8.55
C GLY A 211 -0.23 7.27 9.85
N GLN A 212 0.86 7.67 10.44
CA GLN A 212 0.86 8.52 11.63
C GLN A 212 1.88 9.64 11.48
N ALA A 213 1.55 10.80 12.11
CA ALA A 213 2.56 11.78 12.41
C ALA A 213 3.30 11.37 13.70
N GLU A 214 4.61 11.56 13.72
CA GLU A 214 5.38 11.49 14.96
C GLU A 214 4.84 12.51 15.98
N GLU A 215 5.03 12.20 17.26
CA GLU A 215 4.49 12.98 18.37
C GLU A 215 4.83 14.48 18.24
N GLY A 216 3.83 15.34 18.35
CA GLY A 216 3.98 16.80 18.26
C GLY A 216 3.97 17.42 16.86
N ILE A 217 3.94 16.64 15.78
CA ILE A 217 3.98 17.16 14.39
C ILE A 217 2.59 17.62 13.91
N LEU A 218 1.55 16.94 14.32
CA LEU A 218 0.15 17.31 14.05
C LEU A 218 -0.68 17.19 15.33
N PRO A 219 -0.54 18.12 16.26
CA PRO A 219 -1.33 18.11 17.48
C PRO A 219 -2.82 18.27 17.12
N GLY A 220 -3.65 17.35 17.62
CA GLY A 220 -5.11 17.40 17.42
C GLY A 220 -5.65 16.53 16.27
N LEU A 221 -4.82 15.85 15.50
CA LEU A 221 -5.34 14.76 14.67
C LEU A 221 -5.78 13.61 15.58
N PRO A 222 -6.96 13.01 15.29
CA PRO A 222 -7.41 11.87 16.05
C PRO A 222 -6.39 10.75 15.91
N HIS A 223 -5.86 10.29 17.04
CA HIS A 223 -5.11 9.06 17.09
C HIS A 223 -6.09 7.92 16.93
N LEU A 224 -5.94 7.18 15.83
CA LEU A 224 -6.66 5.94 15.67
C LEU A 224 -6.31 5.00 16.81
N SER A 225 -7.32 4.61 17.58
CA SER A 225 -7.23 3.43 18.41
C SER A 225 -7.04 2.22 17.48
N ARG A 226 -5.80 1.79 17.27
CA ARG A 226 -5.41 0.66 16.41
C ARG A 226 -6.02 -0.65 16.87
N GLU A 227 -6.38 -0.75 18.14
CA GLU A 227 -7.09 -1.89 18.73
C GLU A 227 -8.47 -2.11 18.08
N ARG A 228 -9.07 -1.05 17.52
CA ARG A 228 -10.35 -1.14 16.80
C ARG A 228 -10.22 -1.62 15.35
N PHE A 229 -9.06 -1.44 14.75
CA PHE A 229 -8.86 -1.73 13.33
C PHE A 229 -7.59 -2.58 13.17
N ASN A 230 -7.73 -3.91 13.19
CA ASN A 230 -6.67 -4.84 12.81
C ASN A 230 -6.37 -4.69 11.29
N ALA A 231 -5.87 -3.51 10.92
CA ALA A 231 -5.80 -3.06 9.54
C ALA A 231 -4.46 -3.37 8.85
N TRP A 232 -3.56 -4.11 9.52
CA TRP A 232 -2.26 -4.46 8.94
C TRP A 232 -2.39 -5.52 7.86
N THR A 233 -1.53 -5.45 6.86
CA THR A 233 -1.29 -6.55 5.92
C THR A 233 -0.27 -7.51 6.55
N PRO A 234 -0.67 -8.64 7.18
CA PRO A 234 0.19 -9.37 8.12
C PRO A 234 1.52 -9.84 7.55
N GLY A 235 1.59 -10.13 6.25
CA GLY A 235 2.82 -10.55 5.60
C GLY A 235 3.86 -9.43 5.45
N TYR A 236 3.44 -8.17 5.41
CA TYR A 236 4.32 -7.00 5.25
C TYR A 236 4.48 -6.18 6.53
N ALA A 237 3.60 -6.39 7.50
CA ALA A 237 3.69 -5.72 8.80
C ALA A 237 4.86 -6.29 9.61
N ALA A 238 5.64 -5.42 10.24
CA ALA A 238 6.70 -5.84 11.15
C ALA A 238 6.14 -6.57 12.38
N PRO A 239 6.86 -7.55 12.98
CA PRO A 239 6.36 -8.34 14.10
C PRO A 239 5.88 -7.48 15.27
N GLU A 240 6.61 -6.43 15.61
CA GLU A 240 6.26 -5.52 16.70
C GLU A 240 4.92 -4.82 16.48
N LEU A 241 4.51 -4.57 15.22
CA LEU A 241 3.19 -3.99 14.93
C LEU A 241 2.07 -4.99 15.18
N LEU A 242 2.27 -6.26 14.79
CA LEU A 242 1.29 -7.34 15.04
C LEU A 242 1.18 -7.66 16.52
N GLU A 243 2.18 -7.31 17.32
CA GLU A 243 2.23 -7.42 18.78
C GLU A 243 1.68 -6.18 19.51
N GLY A 244 1.15 -5.20 18.75
CA GLY A 244 0.52 -4.01 19.31
C GLY A 244 1.49 -2.87 19.68
N GLN A 245 2.76 -2.95 19.27
CA GLN A 245 3.70 -1.85 19.49
C GLN A 245 3.37 -0.65 18.59
N PRO A 246 3.77 0.56 18.98
CA PRO A 246 3.57 1.76 18.17
C PRO A 246 4.23 1.66 16.79
N LEU A 247 3.65 2.31 15.79
CA LEU A 247 4.26 2.46 14.47
C LEU A 247 5.58 3.23 14.58
N SER A 248 6.57 2.80 13.82
CA SER A 248 7.89 3.42 13.78
C SER A 248 8.43 3.45 12.35
N ALA A 249 9.39 4.33 12.08
CA ALA A 249 10.10 4.33 10.80
C ALA A 249 10.80 2.99 10.53
N SER A 250 11.25 2.30 11.58
CA SER A 250 11.85 0.96 11.48
C SER A 250 10.84 -0.07 10.98
N ALA A 251 9.58 0.01 11.39
CA ALA A 251 8.53 -0.88 10.90
C ALA A 251 8.23 -0.67 9.41
N ASP A 252 8.21 0.59 8.93
CA ASP A 252 8.08 0.89 7.50
C ASP A 252 9.28 0.35 6.70
N VAL A 253 10.50 0.42 7.27
CA VAL A 253 11.70 -0.14 6.64
C VAL A 253 11.57 -1.65 6.47
N TYR A 254 11.01 -2.38 7.43
CA TYR A 254 10.72 -3.81 7.28
C TYR A 254 9.75 -4.07 6.12
N GLY A 255 8.65 -3.34 6.06
CA GLY A 255 7.65 -3.50 5.00
C GLY A 255 8.23 -3.24 3.60
N VAL A 256 8.94 -2.11 3.42
CA VAL A 256 9.57 -1.80 2.13
C VAL A 256 10.68 -2.81 1.77
N ALA A 257 11.38 -3.36 2.76
CA ALA A 257 12.38 -4.42 2.50
C ALA A 257 11.72 -5.71 1.99
N CYS A 258 10.55 -6.09 2.51
CA CYS A 258 9.75 -7.20 1.97
C CYS A 258 9.35 -6.94 0.51
N VAL A 259 8.88 -5.73 0.19
CA VAL A 259 8.56 -5.33 -1.20
C VAL A 259 9.78 -5.44 -2.11
N ILE A 260 10.93 -4.92 -1.70
CA ILE A 260 12.17 -4.96 -2.48
C ILE A 260 12.63 -6.40 -2.72
N PHE A 261 12.59 -7.23 -1.69
CA PHE A 261 12.96 -8.64 -1.78
C PHE A 261 12.07 -9.38 -2.78
N GLU A 262 10.75 -9.16 -2.70
CA GLU A 262 9.77 -9.79 -3.58
C GLU A 262 9.93 -9.34 -5.03
N LEU A 263 10.14 -8.05 -5.29
CA LEU A 263 10.44 -7.54 -6.62
C LEU A 263 11.74 -8.10 -7.19
N ALA A 264 12.75 -8.33 -6.35
CA ALA A 264 14.05 -8.87 -6.78
C ALA A 264 14.01 -10.36 -7.11
N GLY A 265 13.17 -11.14 -6.42
CA GLY A 265 13.16 -12.60 -6.52
C GLY A 265 11.84 -13.22 -6.98
N GLY A 266 10.78 -12.43 -7.18
CA GLY A 266 9.44 -12.90 -7.53
C GLY A 266 8.72 -13.62 -6.39
N LYS A 267 9.33 -13.70 -5.20
CA LYS A 267 8.77 -14.40 -4.04
C LYS A 267 8.96 -13.57 -2.78
N HIS A 268 7.92 -13.54 -1.95
CA HIS A 268 7.98 -12.90 -0.65
C HIS A 268 9.04 -13.56 0.25
N PRO A 269 9.82 -12.78 1.06
CA PRO A 269 10.91 -13.34 1.88
C PRO A 269 10.41 -14.40 2.87
N PHE A 270 9.21 -14.25 3.40
CA PHE A 270 8.64 -15.10 4.44
C PHE A 270 7.32 -15.75 3.98
N ARG A 271 7.20 -16.14 2.70
CA ARG A 271 6.05 -16.89 2.17
C ARG A 271 4.69 -16.21 2.38
N ARG A 272 4.66 -14.89 2.59
CA ARG A 272 3.48 -14.08 2.96
C ARG A 272 2.79 -14.52 4.27
N LEU A 273 3.47 -15.27 5.11
CA LEU A 273 3.01 -15.58 6.46
C LEU A 273 3.00 -14.29 7.31
N PRO A 274 2.15 -14.21 8.34
CA PRO A 274 2.30 -13.18 9.37
C PRO A 274 3.73 -13.16 9.90
N SER A 275 4.31 -11.97 10.03
CA SER A 275 5.74 -11.86 10.40
C SER A 275 6.06 -12.46 11.77
N THR A 276 5.10 -12.45 12.70
CA THR A 276 5.21 -13.15 13.99
C THR A 276 5.33 -14.66 13.80
N GLN A 277 4.49 -15.26 12.95
CA GLN A 277 4.58 -16.67 12.62
C GLN A 277 5.89 -17.00 11.89
N ALA A 278 6.29 -16.17 10.91
CA ALA A 278 7.55 -16.36 10.20
C ALA A 278 8.77 -16.32 11.12
N ARG A 279 8.75 -15.46 12.15
CA ARG A 279 9.75 -15.38 13.21
C ARG A 279 9.75 -16.65 14.06
N ASP A 280 8.59 -17.12 14.51
CA ASP A 280 8.45 -18.30 15.35
C ASP A 280 8.89 -19.59 14.61
N GLU A 281 8.71 -19.64 13.29
CA GLU A 281 9.21 -20.69 12.40
C GLU A 281 10.67 -20.51 12.01
N HIS A 282 11.35 -19.44 12.46
CA HIS A 282 12.77 -19.14 12.17
C HIS A 282 13.10 -19.02 10.69
N LEU A 283 12.18 -18.46 9.87
CA LEU A 283 12.38 -18.36 8.42
C LEU A 283 13.50 -17.41 8.01
N GLU A 284 13.99 -16.53 8.91
CA GLU A 284 15.18 -15.70 8.67
C GLU A 284 16.45 -16.51 8.42
N ARG A 285 16.50 -17.76 8.89
CA ARG A 285 17.62 -18.68 8.66
C ARG A 285 17.66 -19.24 7.24
N GLU A 286 16.50 -19.26 6.57
CA GLU A 286 16.36 -19.74 5.19
C GLU A 286 16.58 -18.62 4.16
N LEU A 287 16.67 -17.34 4.61
CA LEU A 287 16.83 -16.21 3.72
C LEU A 287 18.13 -16.28 2.91
N GLN A 288 17.97 -16.26 1.61
CA GLN A 288 19.06 -16.14 0.64
C GLN A 288 18.90 -14.88 -0.19
N ALA A 289 20.02 -14.32 -0.66
CA ALA A 289 19.97 -13.16 -1.53
C ALA A 289 19.15 -13.47 -2.79
N PRO A 290 18.18 -12.61 -3.16
CA PRO A 290 17.44 -12.76 -4.41
C PRO A 290 18.38 -12.78 -5.61
N GLN A 291 18.04 -13.59 -6.63
CA GLN A 291 18.90 -13.84 -7.79
C GLN A 291 19.32 -12.55 -8.52
N HIS A 292 18.41 -11.58 -8.64
CA HIS A 292 18.67 -10.34 -9.39
C HIS A 292 19.28 -9.23 -8.54
N LEU A 293 19.44 -9.45 -7.21
CA LEU A 293 20.02 -8.45 -6.31
C LEU A 293 21.56 -8.52 -6.35
N PRO A 294 22.27 -7.41 -6.58
CA PRO A 294 23.73 -7.38 -6.49
C PRO A 294 24.22 -7.77 -5.09
N LYS A 295 25.30 -8.56 -5.02
CA LYS A 295 25.84 -9.08 -3.76
C LYS A 295 26.12 -8.00 -2.71
N HIS A 296 26.54 -6.81 -3.13
CA HIS A 296 26.84 -5.70 -2.22
C HIS A 296 25.59 -5.06 -1.59
N CYS A 297 24.42 -5.26 -2.19
CA CYS A 297 23.14 -4.76 -1.67
C CYS A 297 22.54 -5.69 -0.60
N TRP A 298 22.90 -6.97 -0.62
CA TRP A 298 22.32 -7.98 0.25
C TRP A 298 22.48 -7.71 1.75
N PRO A 299 23.65 -7.31 2.29
CA PRO A 299 23.79 -7.04 3.71
C PRO A 299 22.79 -5.98 4.21
N ALA A 300 22.61 -4.89 3.46
CA ALA A 300 21.68 -3.82 3.81
C ALA A 300 20.22 -4.30 3.78
N LEU A 301 19.82 -5.03 2.73
CA LEU A 301 18.47 -5.57 2.62
C LEU A 301 18.19 -6.60 3.72
N ARG A 302 19.15 -7.46 4.04
CA ARG A 302 19.02 -8.45 5.13
C ARG A 302 18.86 -7.78 6.49
N THR A 303 19.61 -6.71 6.77
CA THR A 303 19.43 -5.92 8.01
C THR A 303 18.03 -5.30 8.08
N ALA A 304 17.50 -4.78 6.95
CA ALA A 304 16.16 -4.21 6.88
C ALA A 304 15.05 -5.27 7.10
N LEU A 305 15.31 -6.54 6.79
CA LEU A 305 14.40 -7.67 7.00
C LEU A 305 14.48 -8.31 8.40
N ALA A 306 15.30 -7.79 9.31
CA ALA A 306 15.40 -8.33 10.66
C ALA A 306 14.05 -8.26 11.38
N PHE A 307 13.65 -9.35 12.06
CA PHE A 307 12.42 -9.39 12.83
C PHE A 307 12.49 -8.54 14.10
N ASP A 308 13.66 -8.54 14.78
CA ASP A 308 13.89 -7.68 15.92
C ASP A 308 14.14 -6.23 15.46
N PRO A 309 13.32 -5.25 15.89
CA PRO A 309 13.56 -3.85 15.57
C PRO A 309 14.92 -3.32 16.06
N ALA A 310 15.49 -3.91 17.13
CA ALA A 310 16.84 -3.54 17.62
C ALA A 310 17.96 -3.99 16.67
N GLU A 311 17.76 -5.06 15.89
CA GLU A 311 18.68 -5.54 14.85
C GLU A 311 18.46 -4.80 13.51
N ARG A 312 17.29 -4.18 13.32
CA ARG A 312 16.93 -3.42 12.13
C ARG A 312 17.50 -2.00 12.19
N THR A 313 18.81 -1.89 12.24
CA THR A 313 19.55 -0.65 12.50
C THR A 313 19.67 0.28 11.29
N ILE A 314 19.05 -0.04 10.17
CA ILE A 314 19.13 0.71 8.91
C ILE A 314 17.90 1.59 8.71
N THR A 315 18.10 2.84 8.26
CA THR A 315 17.02 3.75 7.86
C THR A 315 16.70 3.63 6.37
N ALA A 316 15.56 4.22 5.94
CA ALA A 316 15.20 4.25 4.52
C ALA A 316 16.26 4.99 3.66
N ASP A 317 16.83 6.09 4.16
CA ASP A 317 17.94 6.80 3.51
C ASP A 317 19.18 5.90 3.35
N GLN A 318 19.59 5.24 4.43
CA GLN A 318 20.75 4.35 4.40
C GLN A 318 20.54 3.13 3.49
N LEU A 319 19.33 2.57 3.48
CA LEU A 319 18.98 1.48 2.56
C LEU A 319 19.01 1.96 1.11
N ARG A 320 18.45 3.14 0.79
CA ARG A 320 18.53 3.78 -0.52
C ARG A 320 19.99 3.93 -0.98
N ASP A 321 20.83 4.48 -0.11
CA ASP A 321 22.24 4.73 -0.43
C ASP A 321 23.02 3.43 -0.66
N ALA A 322 22.75 2.40 0.16
CA ALA A 322 23.36 1.07 -0.01
C ALA A 322 22.95 0.39 -1.33
N LEU A 323 21.67 0.51 -1.72
CA LEU A 323 21.19 -0.03 -3.00
C LEU A 323 21.62 0.84 -4.20
N GLY A 324 21.78 2.14 -4.00
CA GLY A 324 22.26 3.08 -5.03
C GLY A 324 23.77 3.01 -5.28
N ALA A 325 24.54 2.46 -4.34
CA ALA A 325 25.99 2.40 -4.43
C ALA A 325 26.44 1.58 -5.65
N THR A 326 27.33 2.16 -6.44
CA THR A 326 28.05 1.39 -7.46
C THR A 326 29.10 0.54 -6.76
N SER A 327 29.30 -0.73 -7.22
CA SER A 327 30.29 -1.61 -6.63
C SER A 327 31.66 -0.88 -6.54
N SER A 328 32.28 -0.94 -5.38
CA SER A 328 33.57 -0.26 -5.09
C SER A 328 34.70 -0.58 -6.09
N TRP A 329 34.54 -1.65 -6.86
CA TRP A 329 35.42 -2.05 -7.96
C TRP A 329 35.32 -1.06 -9.15
N LEU A 330 34.13 -0.62 -9.51
CA LEU A 330 33.93 0.37 -10.60
C LEU A 330 34.45 1.76 -10.21
N GLN A 331 34.38 2.13 -8.93
CA GLN A 331 34.99 3.38 -8.46
C GLN A 331 36.52 3.35 -8.56
N ARG A 332 37.16 2.20 -8.27
CA ARG A 332 38.64 2.04 -8.43
C ARG A 332 39.10 2.09 -9.87
N LEU A 333 38.25 1.69 -10.83
CA LEU A 333 38.57 1.81 -12.27
C LEU A 333 38.42 3.25 -12.79
N ARG A 334 37.41 4.00 -12.29
CA ARG A 334 37.22 5.42 -12.68
C ARG A 334 38.27 6.37 -12.12
N LEU A 335 38.94 6.00 -11.03
CA LEU A 335 40.06 6.76 -10.46
C LEU A 335 41.42 6.42 -11.10
N ARG A 336 41.49 5.44 -12.02
CA ARG A 336 42.69 5.06 -12.76
C ARG A 336 42.66 5.42 -14.25
N ALA A 337 41.54 5.99 -14.73
CA ALA A 337 41.37 6.55 -16.08
C ALA A 337 41.33 8.08 -16.00
#